data_b831391a111473289f8e4b41e58c33d5
#
_entry.id   b831391a111473289f8e4b41e58c33d5
#
_cell.length_a   1.000
_cell.length_b   1.000
_cell.length_c   1.000
_cell.angle_alpha   90.00
_cell.angle_beta   90.00
_cell.angle_gamma   90.00
#
_symmetry.space_group_name_H-M   'P 1'
#
loop_
_entity.id
_entity.type
_entity.pdbx_description
1 polymer ?
#
loop_
_entity_poly.entity_id
_entity_poly.type
_entity_poly.pdbx_seq_one_letter_code
_entity_poly.pdbx_strand_id
1 'polypeptide(L)'
;MTDLEIPLEKDRTPRYRFFEILPGALSWSLLALPFILSVINVTVAAVFVLVYLLVNFSRAIAGVIRALQGYHIMRQHQQLNWQVMLDDLEAGEVTTEHVKRPKWHLAALRRLDEHPKSIEPSQIIHAIVIATVKETRAVLEPTLESILNSDYNMEQVILVLAYEARGGEATERQANELIRDYGSKFRHAMAVKHPSDLAGEIIGKGGNINYAGRKLLEYVEHEGIDLKRVLVTTLDADNHPDKKYLAALSYTYALCPDPIRASFQPVSIYNNNIWDAPAPMRVLATGNSFFNIVLSLRPHALRNFSSHAQPLAGLVQTNFWSGRSIVEDGHQFWRSYFAFDGNYRVYPLYVPIYQDAVLTESYVKTLKAQFVQLRRWTWGASDVAYVVNEGFFKKNKVPRFDLITKLWRLLEGHVTWATGPLLILGAGFIPAFFHPQSFAANELPLIVSRIQTVALVAALAMIFVAIKTLPPKPARYKHHHSLFMILQWVYLPITTIVYNSFVALYSQTRLMFGWYLSFVVTEKAVVTQDKEVII
;
A
#
# COMPACT_ATOMS: atom_id res chain seq x y z
N MET A 1 17.02 21.09 -11.06
CA MET A 1 16.33 19.79 -10.82
C MET A 1 15.37 19.56 -11.96
N THR A 2 15.33 18.38 -12.55
CA THR A 2 14.29 17.99 -13.52
C THR A 2 12.94 18.04 -12.81
N ASP A 3 11.95 18.68 -13.43
CA ASP A 3 10.57 18.67 -12.91
C ASP A 3 10.03 17.22 -12.99
N LEU A 4 9.88 16.60 -11.81
CA LEU A 4 9.37 15.23 -11.64
C LEU A 4 7.85 15.20 -11.40
N GLU A 5 7.17 16.32 -11.55
CA GLU A 5 5.73 16.41 -11.34
C GLU A 5 4.93 15.89 -12.53
N ILE A 6 3.74 15.37 -12.24
CA ILE A 6 2.73 15.06 -13.26
C ILE A 6 2.31 16.37 -13.94
N PRO A 7 2.24 16.42 -15.30
CA PRO A 7 1.75 17.60 -15.98
C PRO A 7 0.28 17.88 -15.57
N LEU A 8 -0.02 19.17 -15.35
CA LEU A 8 -1.41 19.59 -15.14
C LEU A 8 -2.26 19.23 -16.38
N GLU A 9 -3.55 19.09 -16.20
CA GLU A 9 -4.46 18.68 -17.28
C GLU A 9 -4.29 19.52 -18.56
N LYS A 10 -4.18 20.83 -18.41
CA LYS A 10 -3.97 21.78 -19.52
C LYS A 10 -2.63 21.63 -20.23
N ASP A 11 -1.64 21.05 -19.58
CA ASP A 11 -0.26 20.91 -20.07
C ASP A 11 0.01 19.51 -20.63
N ARG A 12 -0.99 18.61 -20.63
CA ARG A 12 -0.86 17.25 -21.16
C ARG A 12 -0.83 17.24 -22.69
N THR A 13 0.28 16.72 -23.22
CA THR A 13 0.45 16.57 -24.66
C THR A 13 -0.43 15.44 -25.22
N PRO A 14 -0.76 15.43 -26.53
CA PRO A 14 -1.48 14.32 -27.18
C PRO A 14 -0.80 12.96 -26.96
N ARG A 15 0.54 12.94 -26.95
CA ARG A 15 1.33 11.74 -26.65
C ARG A 15 1.11 11.25 -25.22
N TYR A 16 1.13 12.14 -24.23
CA TYR A 16 0.85 11.79 -22.84
C TYR A 16 -0.56 11.21 -22.70
N ARG A 17 -1.54 11.83 -23.35
CA ARG A 17 -2.92 11.36 -23.41
C ARG A 17 -3.06 9.97 -24.03
N PHE A 18 -2.32 9.69 -25.09
CA PHE A 18 -2.31 8.34 -25.68
C PHE A 18 -1.94 7.25 -24.66
N PHE A 19 -0.93 7.50 -23.82
CA PHE A 19 -0.53 6.53 -22.79
C PHE A 19 -1.45 6.51 -21.57
N GLU A 20 -2.24 7.55 -21.33
CA GLU A 20 -3.34 7.48 -20.35
C GLU A 20 -4.52 6.62 -20.84
N ILE A 21 -4.76 6.58 -22.16
CA ILE A 21 -5.79 5.74 -22.77
C ILE A 21 -5.40 4.25 -22.72
N LEU A 22 -4.11 3.94 -22.82
CA LEU A 22 -3.60 2.59 -23.03
C LEU A 22 -4.09 1.55 -22.00
N PRO A 23 -4.06 1.78 -20.68
CA PRO A 23 -4.53 0.79 -19.70
C PRO A 23 -6.00 0.40 -19.91
N GLY A 24 -6.87 1.41 -20.11
CA GLY A 24 -8.30 1.20 -20.35
C GLY A 24 -8.56 0.48 -21.68
N ALA A 25 -7.91 0.90 -22.75
CA ALA A 25 -8.04 0.27 -24.06
C ALA A 25 -7.62 -1.21 -24.02
N LEU A 26 -6.50 -1.53 -23.36
CA LEU A 26 -6.06 -2.93 -23.21
C LEU A 26 -7.02 -3.75 -22.35
N SER A 27 -7.57 -3.18 -21.27
CA SER A 27 -8.52 -3.89 -20.43
C SER A 27 -9.81 -4.23 -21.17
N TRP A 28 -10.37 -3.27 -21.91
CA TRP A 28 -11.56 -3.51 -22.73
C TRP A 28 -11.28 -4.47 -23.89
N SER A 29 -10.13 -4.35 -24.56
CA SER A 29 -9.72 -5.28 -25.62
C SER A 29 -9.58 -6.71 -25.09
N LEU A 30 -8.97 -6.88 -23.92
CA LEU A 30 -8.78 -8.20 -23.30
C LEU A 30 -10.12 -8.83 -22.88
N LEU A 31 -11.09 -8.03 -22.40
CA LEU A 31 -12.44 -8.50 -22.10
C LEU A 31 -13.23 -8.86 -23.35
N ALA A 32 -13.05 -8.13 -24.45
CA ALA A 32 -13.69 -8.42 -25.74
C ALA A 32 -13.08 -9.65 -26.44
N LEU A 33 -11.83 -9.98 -26.12
CA LEU A 33 -11.09 -11.02 -26.86
C LEU A 33 -11.74 -12.41 -26.84
N PRO A 34 -12.31 -12.95 -25.75
CA PRO A 34 -13.02 -14.23 -25.78
C PRO A 34 -14.22 -14.23 -26.73
N PHE A 35 -14.96 -13.11 -26.84
CA PHE A 35 -16.07 -12.96 -27.76
C PHE A 35 -15.61 -12.97 -29.21
N ILE A 36 -14.60 -12.14 -29.52
CA ILE A 36 -14.02 -12.04 -30.87
C ILE A 36 -13.47 -13.40 -31.32
N LEU A 37 -12.67 -14.05 -30.47
CA LEU A 37 -12.10 -15.35 -30.79
C LEU A 37 -13.18 -16.43 -30.95
N SER A 38 -14.25 -16.38 -30.16
CA SER A 38 -15.37 -17.34 -30.28
C SER A 38 -16.06 -17.23 -31.63
N VAL A 39 -16.21 -16.00 -32.17
CA VAL A 39 -16.80 -15.80 -33.50
C VAL A 39 -15.87 -16.29 -34.62
N ILE A 40 -14.55 -16.07 -34.47
CA ILE A 40 -13.55 -16.44 -35.50
C ILE A 40 -13.29 -17.94 -35.48
N ASN A 41 -12.95 -18.50 -34.31
CA ASN A 41 -12.61 -19.93 -34.14
C ASN A 41 -12.78 -20.35 -32.69
N VAL A 42 -13.73 -21.22 -32.45
CA VAL A 42 -14.08 -21.71 -31.11
C VAL A 42 -12.93 -22.42 -30.40
N THR A 43 -12.08 -23.15 -31.14
CA THR A 43 -10.93 -23.86 -30.55
C THR A 43 -9.89 -22.88 -30.07
N VAL A 44 -9.61 -21.83 -30.83
CA VAL A 44 -8.69 -20.76 -30.43
C VAL A 44 -9.21 -20.03 -29.19
N ALA A 45 -10.53 -19.76 -29.14
CA ALA A 45 -11.16 -19.16 -27.96
C ALA A 45 -11.01 -20.07 -26.72
N ALA A 46 -11.26 -21.36 -26.87
CA ALA A 46 -11.12 -22.33 -25.77
C ALA A 46 -9.68 -22.41 -25.26
N VAL A 47 -8.71 -22.48 -26.17
CA VAL A 47 -7.26 -22.49 -25.82
C VAL A 47 -6.87 -21.19 -25.10
N PHE A 48 -7.30 -20.04 -25.60
CA PHE A 48 -7.06 -18.75 -24.94
C PHE A 48 -7.57 -18.75 -23.49
N VAL A 49 -8.84 -19.14 -23.28
CA VAL A 49 -9.45 -19.20 -21.94
C VAL A 49 -8.67 -20.12 -21.02
N LEU A 50 -8.35 -21.33 -21.49
CA LEU A 50 -7.60 -22.31 -20.70
C LEU A 50 -6.20 -21.80 -20.31
N VAL A 51 -5.45 -21.25 -21.26
CA VAL A 51 -4.11 -20.68 -20.98
C VAL A 51 -4.21 -19.55 -19.98
N TYR A 52 -5.18 -18.63 -20.17
CA TYR A 52 -5.42 -17.53 -19.25
C TYR A 52 -5.70 -18.02 -17.83
N LEU A 53 -6.59 -19.02 -17.69
CA LEU A 53 -6.93 -19.62 -16.39
C LEU A 53 -5.75 -20.33 -15.75
N LEU A 54 -4.99 -21.13 -16.51
CA LEU A 54 -3.83 -21.85 -15.97
C LEU A 54 -2.73 -20.91 -15.48
N VAL A 55 -2.46 -19.82 -16.21
CA VAL A 55 -1.51 -18.78 -15.78
C VAL A 55 -1.97 -18.13 -14.47
N ASN A 56 -3.23 -17.74 -14.37
CA ASN A 56 -3.76 -17.10 -13.16
C ASN A 56 -3.85 -18.10 -11.99
N PHE A 57 -4.19 -19.34 -12.24
CA PHE A 57 -4.18 -20.40 -11.24
C PHE A 57 -2.77 -20.65 -10.67
N SER A 58 -1.75 -20.74 -11.54
CA SER A 58 -0.35 -20.86 -11.10
C SER A 58 0.10 -19.67 -10.25
N ARG A 59 -0.32 -18.46 -10.61
CA ARG A 59 -0.08 -17.24 -9.82
C ARG A 59 -0.78 -17.27 -8.47
N ALA A 60 -2.02 -17.78 -8.42
CA ALA A 60 -2.77 -17.91 -7.18
C ALA A 60 -2.09 -18.89 -6.21
N ILE A 61 -1.65 -20.07 -6.68
CA ILE A 61 -0.90 -21.05 -5.87
C ILE A 61 0.39 -20.40 -5.34
N ALA A 62 1.18 -19.78 -6.21
CA ALA A 62 2.40 -19.08 -5.80
C ALA A 62 2.12 -17.95 -4.80
N GLY A 63 0.99 -17.26 -4.93
CA GLY A 63 0.51 -16.27 -3.98
C GLY A 63 0.23 -16.85 -2.60
N VAL A 64 -0.47 -17.98 -2.54
CA VAL A 64 -0.77 -18.68 -1.29
C VAL A 64 0.50 -19.12 -0.56
N ILE A 65 1.43 -19.75 -1.27
CA ILE A 65 2.71 -20.18 -0.68
C ILE A 65 3.44 -18.97 -0.08
N ARG A 66 3.54 -17.88 -0.84
CA ARG A 66 4.17 -16.65 -0.33
C ARG A 66 3.41 -16.03 0.85
N ALA A 67 2.08 -16.07 0.85
CA ALA A 67 1.31 -15.54 1.97
C ALA A 67 1.56 -16.31 3.26
N LEU A 68 1.60 -17.64 3.20
CA LEU A 68 1.93 -18.48 4.36
C LEU A 68 3.36 -18.22 4.85
N GLN A 69 4.33 -18.15 3.93
CA GLN A 69 5.71 -17.82 4.24
C GLN A 69 5.84 -16.41 4.83
N GLY A 70 5.24 -15.40 4.19
CA GLY A 70 5.29 -14.01 4.63
C GLY A 70 4.60 -13.81 5.98
N TYR A 71 3.48 -14.46 6.21
CA TYR A 71 2.83 -14.48 7.52
C TYR A 71 3.76 -15.05 8.59
N HIS A 72 4.41 -16.18 8.31
CA HIS A 72 5.34 -16.80 9.26
C HIS A 72 6.53 -15.88 9.57
N ILE A 73 7.14 -15.28 8.55
CA ILE A 73 8.25 -14.33 8.72
C ILE A 73 7.79 -13.10 9.52
N MET A 74 6.63 -12.53 9.19
CA MET A 74 6.06 -11.40 9.93
C MET A 74 5.89 -11.74 11.42
N ARG A 75 5.33 -12.91 11.75
CA ARG A 75 5.17 -13.36 13.13
C ARG A 75 6.51 -13.57 13.84
N GLN A 76 7.52 -14.08 13.15
CA GLN A 76 8.87 -14.20 13.70
C GLN A 76 9.45 -12.81 14.02
N HIS A 77 9.35 -11.85 13.10
CA HIS A 77 9.89 -10.49 13.28
C HIS A 77 9.20 -9.73 14.42
N GLN A 78 7.91 -9.95 14.65
CA GLN A 78 7.19 -9.39 15.80
C GLN A 78 7.68 -9.95 17.15
N GLN A 79 8.30 -11.13 17.16
CA GLN A 79 8.80 -11.78 18.38
C GLN A 79 10.27 -11.43 18.68
N LEU A 80 11.00 -10.80 17.75
CA LEU A 80 12.40 -10.44 17.94
C LEU A 80 12.55 -9.32 18.98
N ASN A 81 13.64 -9.39 19.71
CA ASN A 81 14.09 -8.27 20.54
C ASN A 81 14.97 -7.35 19.68
N TRP A 82 14.31 -6.43 18.95
CA TRP A 82 14.99 -5.52 18.05
C TRP A 82 15.93 -4.55 18.77
N GLN A 83 15.62 -4.16 20.03
CA GLN A 83 16.50 -3.28 20.79
C GLN A 83 17.86 -3.94 21.05
N VAL A 84 17.87 -5.18 21.51
CA VAL A 84 19.13 -5.93 21.70
C VAL A 84 19.89 -6.09 20.38
N MET A 85 19.18 -6.24 19.26
CA MET A 85 19.85 -6.31 17.96
C MET A 85 20.40 -4.96 17.48
N LEU A 86 19.81 -3.84 17.88
CA LEU A 86 20.36 -2.50 17.65
C LEU A 86 21.60 -2.27 18.53
N ASP A 87 21.55 -2.71 19.79
CA ASP A 87 22.70 -2.62 20.73
C ASP A 87 23.90 -3.46 20.21
N ASP A 88 23.62 -4.67 19.68
CA ASP A 88 24.63 -5.51 19.04
C ASP A 88 25.23 -4.84 17.79
N LEU A 89 24.40 -4.18 16.96
CA LEU A 89 24.88 -3.42 15.80
C LEU A 89 25.73 -2.20 16.22
N GLU A 90 25.31 -1.50 17.25
CA GLU A 90 26.06 -0.36 17.80
C GLU A 90 27.46 -0.81 18.23
N ALA A 91 27.55 -1.88 19.03
CA ALA A 91 28.78 -2.45 19.52
C ALA A 91 29.63 -3.16 18.44
N GLY A 92 29.01 -3.61 17.34
CA GLY A 92 29.64 -4.46 16.31
C GLY A 92 29.81 -5.93 16.73
N GLU A 93 29.32 -6.31 17.90
CA GLU A 93 29.39 -7.67 18.47
C GLU A 93 28.14 -8.00 19.29
N VAL A 94 28.03 -9.25 19.74
CA VAL A 94 26.94 -9.70 20.60
C VAL A 94 27.10 -9.13 22.01
N THR A 95 26.19 -8.26 22.44
CA THR A 95 26.26 -7.55 23.72
C THR A 95 25.72 -8.34 24.92
N THR A 96 24.79 -9.28 24.70
CA THR A 96 24.08 -10.01 25.76
C THR A 96 23.93 -11.48 25.38
N GLU A 97 24.57 -12.40 26.10
CA GLU A 97 24.62 -13.83 25.72
C GLU A 97 23.28 -14.58 25.85
N HIS A 98 22.40 -14.20 26.78
CA HIS A 98 21.17 -14.94 27.11
C HIS A 98 19.98 -14.69 26.18
N VAL A 99 20.08 -13.75 25.23
CA VAL A 99 19.01 -13.46 24.26
C VAL A 99 19.28 -14.17 22.95
N LYS A 100 18.34 -14.98 22.48
CA LYS A 100 18.45 -15.67 21.19
C LYS A 100 18.40 -14.71 20.02
N ARG A 101 19.41 -14.78 19.13
CA ARG A 101 19.48 -14.00 17.89
C ARG A 101 19.15 -14.87 16.68
N PRO A 102 18.52 -14.31 15.66
CA PRO A 102 18.36 -15.01 14.39
C PRO A 102 19.71 -15.16 13.67
N LYS A 103 19.88 -16.26 12.92
CA LYS A 103 21.13 -16.56 12.20
C LYS A 103 21.54 -15.45 11.21
N TRP A 104 20.57 -14.80 10.59
CA TRP A 104 20.84 -13.70 9.64
C TRP A 104 21.42 -12.46 10.33
N HIS A 105 21.02 -12.16 11.59
CA HIS A 105 21.61 -11.08 12.36
C HIS A 105 23.08 -11.38 12.72
N LEU A 106 23.36 -12.60 13.20
CA LEU A 106 24.75 -13.02 13.50
C LEU A 106 25.61 -13.01 12.22
N ALA A 107 25.05 -13.33 11.07
CA ALA A 107 25.75 -13.23 9.79
C ALA A 107 25.98 -11.76 9.37
N ALA A 108 25.07 -10.85 9.69
CA ALA A 108 25.25 -9.42 9.44
C ALA A 108 26.40 -8.85 10.30
N LEU A 109 26.43 -9.16 11.61
CA LEU A 109 27.52 -8.73 12.50
C LEU A 109 28.89 -9.16 11.99
N ARG A 110 29.04 -10.44 11.57
CA ARG A 110 30.31 -10.96 11.04
C ARG A 110 30.78 -10.29 9.75
N ARG A 111 29.91 -9.60 9.04
CA ARG A 111 30.21 -8.93 7.78
C ARG A 111 30.33 -7.42 7.91
N LEU A 112 30.30 -6.86 9.12
CA LEU A 112 30.36 -5.41 9.31
C LEU A 112 31.68 -4.82 8.78
N ASP A 113 32.78 -5.57 8.79
CA ASP A 113 34.05 -5.13 8.21
C ASP A 113 33.98 -5.02 6.68
N GLU A 114 33.23 -5.91 6.01
CA GLU A 114 33.04 -5.92 4.56
C GLU A 114 31.89 -5.00 4.13
N HIS A 115 30.85 -4.90 4.97
CA HIS A 115 29.63 -4.14 4.74
C HIS A 115 29.34 -3.28 5.97
N PRO A 116 30.03 -2.14 6.12
CA PRO A 116 29.87 -1.28 7.29
C PRO A 116 28.47 -0.69 7.37
N LYS A 117 28.06 -0.37 8.57
CA LYS A 117 26.83 0.38 8.83
C LYS A 117 26.86 1.70 8.07
N SER A 118 25.76 2.10 7.48
CA SER A 118 25.63 3.40 6.84
C SER A 118 25.42 4.53 7.85
N ILE A 119 24.93 4.18 9.05
CA ILE A 119 24.73 5.08 10.19
C ILE A 119 24.67 4.27 11.48
N GLU A 120 25.13 4.86 12.59
CA GLU A 120 24.99 4.24 13.91
C GLU A 120 23.51 4.25 14.36
N PRO A 121 23.00 3.12 14.88
CA PRO A 121 21.60 3.01 15.31
C PRO A 121 21.17 4.10 16.29
N SER A 122 22.04 4.48 17.24
CA SER A 122 21.79 5.53 18.25
C SER A 122 21.64 6.93 17.66
N GLN A 123 22.07 7.14 16.41
CA GLN A 123 21.98 8.44 15.73
C GLN A 123 20.70 8.61 14.91
N ILE A 124 19.92 7.55 14.71
CA ILE A 124 18.72 7.58 13.88
C ILE A 124 17.60 8.32 14.59
N ILE A 125 16.99 9.27 13.90
CA ILE A 125 15.84 10.04 14.36
C ILE A 125 14.66 9.69 13.45
N HIS A 126 13.56 9.26 14.03
CA HIS A 126 12.31 9.03 13.29
C HIS A 126 11.46 10.31 13.26
N ALA A 127 11.06 10.75 12.09
CA ALA A 127 10.05 11.78 11.93
C ALA A 127 8.75 11.13 11.44
N ILE A 128 7.70 11.17 12.25
CA ILE A 128 6.41 10.57 11.92
C ILE A 128 5.46 11.66 11.50
N VAL A 129 5.06 11.65 10.22
CA VAL A 129 4.12 12.59 9.63
C VAL A 129 2.75 11.94 9.54
N ILE A 130 1.79 12.42 10.33
CA ILE A 130 0.40 11.95 10.31
C ILE A 130 -0.43 12.97 9.54
N ALA A 131 -1.01 12.54 8.41
CA ALA A 131 -1.86 13.40 7.60
C ALA A 131 -3.33 13.31 8.06
N THR A 132 -3.97 14.46 8.28
CA THR A 132 -5.38 14.56 8.67
C THR A 132 -6.08 15.70 7.96
N VAL A 133 -7.39 15.59 7.79
CA VAL A 133 -8.25 16.66 7.24
C VAL A 133 -9.43 16.95 8.15
N LYS A 134 -10.21 15.94 8.51
CA LYS A 134 -11.42 16.03 9.33
C LYS A 134 -11.56 14.87 10.31
N GLU A 135 -10.54 14.02 10.39
CA GLU A 135 -10.56 12.88 11.30
C GLU A 135 -10.64 13.38 12.75
N THR A 136 -11.53 12.75 13.52
CA THR A 136 -11.76 13.14 14.91
C THR A 136 -10.63 12.68 15.83
N ARG A 137 -10.58 13.22 17.04
CA ARG A 137 -9.64 12.80 18.09
C ARG A 137 -9.73 11.29 18.34
N ALA A 138 -10.93 10.71 18.28
CA ALA A 138 -11.15 9.28 18.47
C ALA A 138 -10.43 8.40 17.43
N VAL A 139 -10.13 8.94 16.25
CA VAL A 139 -9.34 8.27 15.19
C VAL A 139 -7.83 8.52 15.38
N LEU A 140 -7.43 9.75 15.70
CA LEU A 140 -6.03 10.15 15.78
C LEU A 140 -5.33 9.70 17.05
N GLU A 141 -6.03 9.73 18.18
CA GLU A 141 -5.45 9.42 19.49
C GLU A 141 -4.92 7.97 19.59
N PRO A 142 -5.63 6.92 19.11
CA PRO A 142 -5.09 5.57 19.06
C PRO A 142 -3.82 5.44 18.21
N THR A 143 -3.69 6.22 17.14
CA THR A 143 -2.47 6.26 16.33
C THR A 143 -1.30 6.84 17.13
N LEU A 144 -1.50 7.96 17.84
CA LEU A 144 -0.47 8.55 18.71
C LEU A 144 -0.08 7.60 19.86
N GLU A 145 -1.06 6.96 20.48
CA GLU A 145 -0.80 5.97 21.54
C GLU A 145 -0.02 4.77 21.02
N SER A 146 -0.31 4.27 19.82
CA SER A 146 0.44 3.17 19.22
C SER A 146 1.91 3.51 18.98
N ILE A 147 2.21 4.77 18.59
CA ILE A 147 3.57 5.27 18.44
C ILE A 147 4.27 5.33 19.80
N LEU A 148 3.61 5.91 20.81
CA LEU A 148 4.17 6.03 22.16
C LEU A 148 4.39 4.67 22.85
N ASN A 149 3.62 3.65 22.47
CA ASN A 149 3.77 2.27 22.96
C ASN A 149 4.86 1.48 22.21
N SER A 150 5.61 2.12 21.31
CA SER A 150 6.72 1.47 20.59
C SER A 150 7.87 1.13 21.55
N ASP A 151 8.49 -0.03 21.32
CA ASP A 151 9.73 -0.43 21.99
C ASP A 151 10.91 0.37 21.40
N TYR A 152 10.88 1.70 21.57
CA TYR A 152 11.87 2.64 21.03
C TYR A 152 11.98 3.91 21.90
N ASN A 153 13.12 4.58 21.88
CA ASN A 153 13.29 5.81 22.65
C ASN A 153 12.57 6.99 21.99
N MET A 154 11.54 7.53 22.64
CA MET A 154 10.76 8.64 22.12
C MET A 154 11.54 9.97 22.04
N GLU A 155 12.69 10.12 22.71
CA GLU A 155 13.61 11.24 22.52
C GLU A 155 14.31 11.23 21.13
N GLN A 156 14.15 10.15 20.37
CA GLN A 156 14.59 10.01 18.98
C GLN A 156 13.43 10.10 18.00
N VAL A 157 12.24 10.52 18.43
CA VAL A 157 11.05 10.61 17.59
C VAL A 157 10.54 12.05 17.51
N ILE A 158 10.38 12.55 16.29
CA ILE A 158 9.72 13.83 15.97
C ILE A 158 8.32 13.51 15.47
N LEU A 159 7.30 14.15 16.06
CA LEU A 159 5.92 14.06 15.63
C LEU A 159 5.53 15.26 14.78
N VAL A 160 5.00 15.02 13.60
CA VAL A 160 4.44 16.06 12.73
C VAL A 160 2.98 15.74 12.44
N LEU A 161 2.07 16.49 13.04
CA LEU A 161 0.63 16.39 12.75
C LEU A 161 0.29 17.37 11.63
N ALA A 162 0.17 16.84 10.41
CA ALA A 162 -0.07 17.59 9.20
C ALA A 162 -1.59 17.70 8.93
N TYR A 163 -2.17 18.88 9.12
CA TYR A 163 -3.60 19.09 8.91
C TYR A 163 -3.88 20.12 7.81
N GLU A 164 -5.01 19.96 7.13
CA GLU A 164 -5.37 20.83 6.03
C GLU A 164 -6.28 21.98 6.50
N ALA A 165 -6.03 23.22 6.03
CA ALA A 165 -6.82 24.40 6.33
C ALA A 165 -8.31 24.22 5.96
N ARG A 166 -8.63 23.43 4.93
CA ARG A 166 -10.00 23.10 4.53
C ARG A 166 -10.76 22.26 5.56
N GLY A 167 -10.10 21.69 6.56
CA GLY A 167 -10.73 21.04 7.71
C GLY A 167 -11.42 22.02 8.65
N GLY A 168 -11.09 23.31 8.55
CA GLY A 168 -11.67 24.39 9.33
C GLY A 168 -11.06 24.52 10.73
N GLU A 169 -11.58 25.47 11.50
CA GLU A 169 -11.08 25.79 12.84
C GLU A 169 -11.16 24.62 13.84
N ALA A 170 -12.14 23.75 13.69
CA ALA A 170 -12.27 22.57 14.57
C ALA A 170 -11.06 21.63 14.43
N THR A 171 -10.62 21.38 13.19
CA THR A 171 -9.43 20.56 12.91
C THR A 171 -8.16 21.23 13.45
N GLU A 172 -8.03 22.54 13.29
CA GLU A 172 -6.90 23.31 13.82
C GLU A 172 -6.83 23.24 15.35
N ARG A 173 -7.95 23.48 16.03
CA ARG A 173 -8.04 23.36 17.49
C ARG A 173 -7.65 21.97 17.96
N GLN A 174 -8.22 20.94 17.35
CA GLN A 174 -7.94 19.54 17.68
C GLN A 174 -6.46 19.18 17.47
N ALA A 175 -5.85 19.62 16.36
CA ALA A 175 -4.43 19.38 16.09
C ALA A 175 -3.54 20.02 17.17
N ASN A 176 -3.81 21.27 17.55
CA ASN A 176 -3.08 21.98 18.60
C ASN A 176 -3.31 21.35 19.99
N GLU A 177 -4.51 20.87 20.29
CA GLU A 177 -4.82 20.16 21.53
C GLU A 177 -4.03 18.84 21.61
N LEU A 178 -4.01 18.04 20.54
CA LEU A 178 -3.23 16.80 20.51
C LEU A 178 -1.72 17.06 20.69
N ILE A 179 -1.17 18.11 20.03
CA ILE A 179 0.24 18.46 20.23
C ILE A 179 0.51 18.93 21.67
N ARG A 180 -0.41 19.72 22.29
CA ARG A 180 -0.28 20.12 23.70
C ARG A 180 -0.31 18.91 24.63
N ASP A 181 -1.22 17.94 24.40
CA ASP A 181 -1.45 16.82 25.30
C ASP A 181 -0.37 15.71 25.17
N TYR A 182 0.19 15.52 23.97
CA TYR A 182 1.12 14.45 23.66
C TYR A 182 2.54 14.91 23.30
N GLY A 183 2.73 16.16 22.90
CA GLY A 183 3.98 16.65 22.29
C GLY A 183 5.20 16.54 23.19
N SER A 184 5.05 16.76 24.50
CA SER A 184 6.15 16.65 25.49
C SER A 184 6.71 15.23 25.64
N LYS A 185 6.03 14.22 25.11
CA LYS A 185 6.47 12.82 25.14
C LYS A 185 7.43 12.46 23.99
N PHE A 186 7.62 13.37 23.04
CA PHE A 186 8.48 13.20 21.87
C PHE A 186 9.69 14.12 21.96
N ARG A 187 10.73 13.85 21.16
CA ARG A 187 11.86 14.78 20.98
C ARG A 187 11.40 16.18 20.61
N HIS A 188 10.48 16.24 19.66
CA HIS A 188 9.80 17.44 19.21
C HIS A 188 8.45 17.08 18.61
N ALA A 189 7.50 17.99 18.71
CA ALA A 189 6.18 17.81 18.11
C ALA A 189 5.66 19.10 17.54
N MET A 190 5.12 19.05 16.32
CA MET A 190 4.56 20.23 15.65
C MET A 190 3.24 19.90 14.96
N ALA A 191 2.31 20.86 15.01
CA ALA A 191 1.12 20.90 14.16
C ALA A 191 1.42 21.77 12.94
N VAL A 192 1.28 21.20 11.74
CA VAL A 192 1.58 21.90 10.48
C VAL A 192 0.30 22.08 9.68
N LYS A 193 -0.10 23.33 9.49
CA LYS A 193 -1.27 23.74 8.71
C LYS A 193 -0.92 23.86 7.24
N HIS A 194 -1.45 22.96 6.41
CA HIS A 194 -1.34 23.07 4.96
C HIS A 194 -2.38 24.08 4.42
N PRO A 195 -1.95 25.13 3.67
CA PRO A 195 -2.88 26.07 3.05
C PRO A 195 -3.78 25.39 2.01
N SER A 196 -5.01 25.90 1.82
CA SER A 196 -6.01 25.29 0.94
C SER A 196 -5.85 25.59 -0.55
N ASP A 197 -5.02 26.55 -0.92
CA ASP A 197 -5.00 27.20 -2.23
C ASP A 197 -3.59 27.40 -2.83
N LEU A 198 -2.68 26.47 -2.52
CA LEU A 198 -1.34 26.51 -3.11
C LEU A 198 -1.38 26.26 -4.63
N ALA A 199 -0.81 27.21 -5.37
CA ALA A 199 -0.81 27.15 -6.83
C ALA A 199 -0.06 25.90 -7.35
N GLY A 200 -0.69 25.17 -8.27
CA GLY A 200 -0.10 24.00 -8.92
C GLY A 200 -0.25 22.69 -8.13
N GLU A 201 -0.96 22.69 -7.00
CA GLU A 201 -1.36 21.49 -6.29
C GLU A 201 -2.80 21.08 -6.60
N ILE A 202 -3.09 19.81 -6.44
CA ILE A 202 -4.46 19.29 -6.41
C ILE A 202 -4.84 18.94 -4.98
N ILE A 203 -6.12 18.99 -4.68
CA ILE A 203 -6.62 18.55 -3.37
C ILE A 203 -6.21 17.08 -3.17
N GLY A 204 -5.50 16.79 -2.07
CA GLY A 204 -5.05 15.43 -1.76
C GLY A 204 -4.03 15.37 -0.62
N LYS A 205 -3.79 14.17 -0.11
CA LYS A 205 -2.79 13.92 0.93
C LYS A 205 -1.38 14.34 0.50
N GLY A 206 -1.06 14.20 -0.81
CA GLY A 206 0.27 14.51 -1.34
C GLY A 206 0.73 15.94 -1.06
N GLY A 207 -0.12 16.97 -1.30
CA GLY A 207 0.18 18.35 -0.97
C GLY A 207 0.41 18.56 0.53
N ASN A 208 -0.46 17.98 1.37
CA ASN A 208 -0.36 18.08 2.82
C ASN A 208 0.97 17.53 3.35
N ILE A 209 1.34 16.29 3.00
CA ILE A 209 2.61 15.69 3.46
C ILE A 209 3.83 16.34 2.83
N ASN A 210 3.74 16.86 1.60
CA ASN A 210 4.80 17.64 0.96
C ASN A 210 5.10 18.91 1.77
N TYR A 211 4.07 19.68 2.09
CA TYR A 211 4.19 20.90 2.87
C TYR A 211 4.74 20.62 4.29
N ALA A 212 4.22 19.57 4.94
CA ALA A 212 4.70 19.14 6.25
C ALA A 212 6.17 18.67 6.22
N GLY A 213 6.56 17.97 5.16
CA GLY A 213 7.96 17.55 4.95
C GLY A 213 8.92 18.74 4.83
N ARG A 214 8.50 19.82 4.16
CA ARG A 214 9.30 21.07 4.08
C ARG A 214 9.41 21.77 5.43
N LYS A 215 8.35 21.80 6.22
CA LYS A 215 8.39 22.35 7.58
C LYS A 215 9.26 21.51 8.52
N LEU A 216 9.24 20.20 8.34
CA LEU A 216 10.17 19.32 9.03
C LEU A 216 11.63 19.60 8.62
N LEU A 217 11.90 19.83 7.34
CA LEU A 217 13.24 20.19 6.86
C LEU A 217 13.71 21.49 7.51
N GLU A 218 12.90 22.55 7.51
CA GLU A 218 13.21 23.83 8.17
C GLU A 218 13.61 23.63 9.64
N TYR A 219 12.87 22.78 10.38
CA TYR A 219 13.20 22.44 11.77
C TYR A 219 14.54 21.69 11.88
N VAL A 220 14.72 20.66 11.06
CA VAL A 220 15.93 19.81 11.10
C VAL A 220 17.20 20.62 10.78
N GLU A 221 17.11 21.54 9.80
CA GLU A 221 18.21 22.45 9.44
C GLU A 221 18.47 23.48 10.55
N HIS A 222 17.42 24.02 11.18
CA HIS A 222 17.57 24.96 12.32
C HIS A 222 18.28 24.30 13.51
N GLU A 223 17.96 23.04 13.80
CA GLU A 223 18.60 22.26 14.87
C GLU A 223 20.00 21.73 14.48
N GLY A 224 20.47 21.96 13.25
CA GLY A 224 21.75 21.45 12.76
C GLY A 224 21.85 19.94 12.68
N ILE A 225 20.72 19.23 12.51
CA ILE A 225 20.67 17.77 12.42
C ILE A 225 21.03 17.34 11.00
N ASP A 226 21.95 16.37 10.85
CA ASP A 226 22.26 15.79 9.53
C ASP A 226 21.02 15.09 8.96
N LEU A 227 20.63 15.46 7.73
CA LEU A 227 19.47 14.94 7.02
C LEU A 227 19.49 13.41 6.84
N LYS A 228 20.70 12.81 6.82
CA LYS A 228 20.86 11.35 6.74
C LYS A 228 20.43 10.64 8.03
N ARG A 229 20.39 11.35 9.16
CA ARG A 229 19.94 10.81 10.45
C ARG A 229 18.43 10.75 10.58
N VAL A 230 17.69 11.49 9.74
CA VAL A 230 16.24 11.63 9.85
C VAL A 230 15.54 10.71 8.87
N LEU A 231 14.73 9.80 9.40
CA LEU A 231 13.95 8.82 8.66
C LEU A 231 12.47 9.15 8.79
N VAL A 232 11.85 9.56 7.68
CA VAL A 232 10.48 10.08 7.65
C VAL A 232 9.51 8.97 7.31
N THR A 233 8.58 8.66 8.22
CA THR A 233 7.44 7.76 7.98
C THR A 233 6.15 8.57 7.81
N THR A 234 5.43 8.38 6.71
CA THR A 234 4.09 8.96 6.55
C THR A 234 3.03 7.97 7.04
N LEU A 235 2.09 8.42 7.86
CA LEU A 235 0.96 7.64 8.34
C LEU A 235 -0.37 8.27 7.93
N ASP A 236 -1.36 7.44 7.67
CA ASP A 236 -2.77 7.88 7.69
C ASP A 236 -3.25 7.97 9.14
N ALA A 237 -4.32 8.72 9.38
CA ALA A 237 -4.82 9.00 10.72
C ALA A 237 -5.20 7.76 11.54
N ASP A 238 -5.49 6.62 10.89
CA ASP A 238 -5.89 5.33 11.48
C ASP A 238 -4.79 4.27 11.46
N ASN A 239 -3.55 4.66 11.21
CA ASN A 239 -2.44 3.71 11.08
C ASN A 239 -1.78 3.48 12.43
N HIS A 240 -1.84 2.25 12.93
CA HIS A 240 -1.25 1.85 14.21
C HIS A 240 0.02 1.03 13.97
N PRO A 241 1.23 1.61 14.07
CA PRO A 241 2.47 0.85 13.99
C PRO A 241 2.54 -0.23 15.08
N ASP A 242 3.01 -1.43 14.69
CA ASP A 242 3.41 -2.44 15.68
C ASP A 242 4.53 -1.86 16.57
N LYS A 243 4.53 -2.20 17.85
CA LYS A 243 5.52 -1.70 18.81
C LYS A 243 6.98 -1.96 18.41
N LYS A 244 7.23 -2.91 17.53
CA LYS A 244 8.57 -3.24 17.01
C LYS A 244 8.93 -2.47 15.75
N TYR A 245 8.01 -1.66 15.20
CA TYR A 245 8.19 -1.03 13.89
C TYR A 245 9.40 -0.11 13.83
N LEU A 246 9.54 0.83 14.77
CA LEU A 246 10.62 1.84 14.74
C LEU A 246 12.00 1.18 14.89
N ALA A 247 12.14 0.24 15.81
CA ALA A 247 13.40 -0.47 16.01
C ALA A 247 13.79 -1.36 14.81
N ALA A 248 12.82 -2.06 14.20
CA ALA A 248 13.05 -2.84 12.99
C ALA A 248 13.42 -1.95 11.78
N LEU A 249 12.80 -0.78 11.68
CA LEU A 249 13.11 0.21 10.65
C LEU A 249 14.53 0.77 10.84
N SER A 250 14.92 1.14 12.06
CA SER A 250 16.27 1.58 12.38
C SER A 250 17.32 0.53 12.03
N TYR A 251 17.08 -0.72 12.40
CA TYR A 251 17.96 -1.84 12.07
C TYR A 251 18.16 -1.99 10.56
N THR A 252 17.05 -1.98 9.81
CA THR A 252 17.10 -2.14 8.36
C THR A 252 17.76 -0.95 7.67
N TYR A 253 17.54 0.26 8.19
CA TYR A 253 18.16 1.50 7.70
C TYR A 253 19.67 1.51 7.93
N ALA A 254 20.12 1.16 9.15
CA ALA A 254 21.53 1.13 9.50
C ALA A 254 22.35 0.18 8.60
N LEU A 255 21.76 -0.96 8.21
CA LEU A 255 22.40 -1.95 7.32
C LEU A 255 22.13 -1.72 5.83
N CYS A 256 21.37 -0.68 5.46
CA CYS A 256 21.09 -0.39 4.06
C CYS A 256 22.34 0.15 3.35
N PRO A 257 22.83 -0.48 2.27
CA PRO A 257 24.07 -0.05 1.61
C PRO A 257 23.99 1.35 0.98
N ASP A 258 22.82 1.76 0.49
CA ASP A 258 22.58 3.08 -0.08
C ASP A 258 21.22 3.62 0.45
N PRO A 259 21.22 4.09 1.70
CA PRO A 259 19.97 4.46 2.38
C PRO A 259 19.28 5.67 1.75
N ILE A 260 20.01 6.60 1.13
CA ILE A 260 19.44 7.79 0.49
C ILE A 260 18.54 7.41 -0.70
N ARG A 261 18.91 6.34 -1.42
CA ARG A 261 18.18 5.83 -2.58
C ARG A 261 17.29 4.65 -2.24
N ALA A 262 16.74 4.68 -1.03
CA ALA A 262 15.90 3.61 -0.52
C ALA A 262 14.60 4.14 0.07
N SER A 263 13.60 3.27 0.09
CA SER A 263 12.44 3.37 0.97
C SER A 263 12.19 2.05 1.66
N PHE A 264 11.43 2.11 2.74
CA PHE A 264 11.14 0.98 3.62
C PHE A 264 9.63 0.82 3.72
N GLN A 265 9.12 -0.32 3.23
CA GLN A 265 7.69 -0.59 3.18
C GLN A 265 7.30 -1.65 4.19
N PRO A 266 6.57 -1.29 5.27
CA PRO A 266 6.01 -2.25 6.20
C PRO A 266 4.87 -3.06 5.59
N VAL A 267 4.51 -4.17 6.23
CA VAL A 267 3.34 -4.96 5.85
C VAL A 267 2.09 -4.26 6.39
N SER A 268 1.23 -3.76 5.49
CA SER A 268 -0.05 -3.17 5.89
C SER A 268 -1.08 -4.27 6.17
N ILE A 269 -1.66 -4.26 7.38
CA ILE A 269 -2.69 -5.23 7.82
C ILE A 269 -3.95 -4.46 8.19
N TYR A 270 -5.04 -4.69 7.47
CA TYR A 270 -6.31 -3.97 7.63
C TYR A 270 -7.22 -4.70 8.63
N ASN A 271 -6.96 -4.54 9.93
CA ASN A 271 -7.67 -5.30 10.96
C ASN A 271 -7.96 -4.55 12.27
N ASN A 272 -7.65 -3.24 12.40
CA ASN A 272 -7.91 -2.49 13.64
C ASN A 272 -9.38 -2.61 14.09
N ASN A 273 -10.30 -2.34 13.16
CA ASN A 273 -11.74 -2.34 13.37
C ASN A 273 -12.46 -3.52 12.69
N ILE A 274 -11.73 -4.60 12.39
CA ILE A 274 -12.23 -5.72 11.55
C ILE A 274 -13.49 -6.39 12.13
N TRP A 275 -13.67 -6.39 13.45
CA TRP A 275 -14.84 -6.95 14.09
C TRP A 275 -16.11 -6.11 13.88
N ASP A 276 -15.95 -4.80 13.69
CA ASP A 276 -17.04 -3.84 13.50
C ASP A 276 -17.43 -3.68 12.02
N ALA A 277 -16.48 -3.89 11.13
CA ALA A 277 -16.69 -3.73 9.69
C ALA A 277 -17.74 -4.73 9.15
N PRO A 278 -18.54 -4.36 8.12
CA PRO A 278 -19.46 -5.27 7.44
C PRO A 278 -18.74 -6.43 6.75
N ALA A 279 -19.41 -7.59 6.61
CA ALA A 279 -18.82 -8.81 6.03
C ALA A 279 -18.12 -8.61 4.67
N PRO A 280 -18.68 -7.90 3.67
CA PRO A 280 -17.97 -7.65 2.41
C PRO A 280 -16.69 -6.82 2.61
N MET A 281 -16.70 -5.86 3.54
CA MET A 281 -15.53 -5.03 3.85
C MET A 281 -14.43 -5.84 4.54
N ARG A 282 -14.80 -6.76 5.43
CA ARG A 282 -13.84 -7.68 6.06
C ARG A 282 -13.14 -8.58 5.04
N VAL A 283 -13.88 -9.09 4.05
CA VAL A 283 -13.30 -9.90 2.95
C VAL A 283 -12.29 -9.06 2.15
N LEU A 284 -12.64 -7.82 1.80
CA LEU A 284 -11.75 -6.92 1.07
C LEU A 284 -10.51 -6.53 1.89
N ALA A 285 -10.70 -6.14 3.15
CA ALA A 285 -9.63 -5.77 4.07
C ALA A 285 -8.62 -6.92 4.25
N THR A 286 -9.13 -8.15 4.41
CA THR A 286 -8.29 -9.34 4.50
C THR A 286 -7.56 -9.61 3.17
N GLY A 287 -8.23 -9.45 2.04
CA GLY A 287 -7.63 -9.58 0.71
C GLY A 287 -6.47 -8.59 0.50
N ASN A 288 -6.64 -7.34 0.94
CA ASN A 288 -5.60 -6.31 0.89
C ASN A 288 -4.42 -6.65 1.81
N SER A 289 -4.69 -7.13 3.03
CA SER A 289 -3.66 -7.60 3.96
C SER A 289 -2.85 -8.76 3.36
N PHE A 290 -3.54 -9.72 2.76
CA PHE A 290 -2.93 -10.85 2.07
C PHE A 290 -2.04 -10.39 0.91
N PHE A 291 -2.51 -9.46 0.09
CA PHE A 291 -1.73 -8.86 -1.00
C PHE A 291 -0.42 -8.24 -0.50
N ASN A 292 -0.47 -7.46 0.59
CA ASN A 292 0.71 -6.83 1.19
C ASN A 292 1.71 -7.86 1.73
N ILE A 293 1.23 -8.92 2.39
CA ILE A 293 2.07 -10.03 2.85
C ILE A 293 2.78 -10.71 1.66
N VAL A 294 2.06 -11.03 0.58
CA VAL A 294 2.64 -11.64 -0.63
C VAL A 294 3.68 -10.71 -1.27
N LEU A 295 3.38 -9.42 -1.33
CA LEU A 295 4.24 -8.46 -1.98
C LEU A 295 5.52 -8.18 -1.20
N SER A 296 5.50 -8.25 0.14
CA SER A 296 6.69 -8.12 0.98
C SER A 296 7.77 -9.17 0.67
N LEU A 297 7.38 -10.34 0.17
CA LEU A 297 8.31 -11.38 -0.31
C LEU A 297 8.76 -11.22 -1.76
N ARG A 298 8.40 -10.09 -2.39
CA ARG A 298 8.75 -9.79 -3.79
C ARG A 298 9.46 -8.44 -3.90
N PRO A 299 10.65 -8.25 -3.32
CA PRO A 299 11.32 -6.94 -3.27
C PRO A 299 11.55 -6.34 -4.67
N HIS A 300 11.70 -7.18 -5.71
CA HIS A 300 11.82 -6.73 -7.10
C HIS A 300 10.50 -6.15 -7.70
N ALA A 301 9.37 -6.36 -7.05
CA ALA A 301 8.05 -5.85 -7.45
C ALA A 301 7.44 -4.90 -6.41
N LEU A 302 8.06 -4.81 -5.23
CA LEU A 302 7.61 -3.96 -4.14
C LEU A 302 7.73 -2.49 -4.54
N ARG A 303 6.71 -1.72 -4.20
CA ARG A 303 6.62 -0.27 -4.37
C ARG A 303 6.20 0.37 -3.07
N ASN A 304 6.18 1.69 -3.06
CA ASN A 304 5.65 2.43 -1.94
C ASN A 304 4.11 2.33 -1.93
N PHE A 305 3.59 2.15 -0.73
CA PHE A 305 2.17 2.26 -0.38
C PHE A 305 2.07 3.18 0.82
N SER A 306 0.86 3.39 1.33
CA SER A 306 0.68 4.09 2.61
C SER A 306 1.60 3.52 3.69
N SER A 307 2.05 4.38 4.59
CA SER A 307 2.92 4.04 5.72
C SER A 307 4.37 3.68 5.37
N HIS A 308 4.88 4.06 4.21
CA HIS A 308 6.29 3.85 3.89
C HIS A 308 7.19 4.88 4.59
N ALA A 309 8.45 4.49 4.79
CA ALA A 309 9.48 5.38 5.30
C ALA A 309 10.53 5.70 4.24
N GLN A 310 11.03 6.95 4.23
CA GLN A 310 12.13 7.41 3.40
C GLN A 310 13.07 8.31 4.20
N PRO A 311 14.41 8.29 3.95
CA PRO A 311 15.31 9.24 4.58
C PRO A 311 15.04 10.66 4.08
N LEU A 312 15.11 11.63 4.99
CA LEU A 312 14.89 13.04 4.65
C LEU A 312 15.85 13.54 3.57
N ALA A 313 17.12 13.10 3.61
CA ALA A 313 18.10 13.39 2.57
C ALA A 313 17.66 12.91 1.16
N GLY A 314 16.96 11.77 1.07
CA GLY A 314 16.38 11.25 -0.18
C GLY A 314 15.15 12.05 -0.61
N LEU A 315 14.29 12.41 0.34
CA LEU A 315 13.09 13.24 0.09
C LEU A 315 13.46 14.62 -0.46
N VAL A 316 14.49 15.26 0.08
CA VAL A 316 15.00 16.54 -0.43
C VAL A 316 15.47 16.41 -1.88
N GLN A 317 16.19 15.33 -2.23
CA GLN A 317 16.65 15.10 -3.61
C GLN A 317 15.52 14.84 -4.59
N THR A 318 14.40 14.25 -4.13
CA THR A 318 13.21 13.99 -4.94
C THR A 318 12.19 15.13 -4.89
N ASN A 319 12.50 16.22 -4.21
CA ASN A 319 11.60 17.36 -3.99
C ASN A 319 10.30 16.91 -3.27
N PHE A 320 10.43 16.05 -2.25
CA PHE A 320 9.35 15.47 -1.42
C PHE A 320 8.31 14.70 -2.25
N TRP A 321 7.06 14.66 -1.82
CA TRP A 321 5.96 13.99 -2.49
C TRP A 321 5.31 14.86 -3.55
N SER A 322 4.61 14.25 -4.50
CA SER A 322 3.86 14.99 -5.50
C SER A 322 2.61 15.63 -4.89
N GLY A 323 2.45 16.92 -5.10
CA GLY A 323 1.20 17.64 -4.85
C GLY A 323 0.18 17.50 -5.99
N ARG A 324 0.48 16.72 -7.06
CA ARG A 324 -0.36 16.58 -8.26
C ARG A 324 -0.88 15.16 -8.49
N SER A 325 -0.69 14.26 -7.53
CA SER A 325 -1.18 12.88 -7.60
C SER A 325 -2.18 12.59 -6.48
N ILE A 326 -3.31 11.95 -6.82
CA ILE A 326 -4.24 11.41 -5.82
C ILE A 326 -3.82 10.01 -5.31
N VAL A 327 -2.75 9.46 -5.85
CA VAL A 327 -2.11 8.18 -5.48
C VAL A 327 -0.63 8.42 -5.17
N GLU A 328 -0.38 9.43 -4.36
CA GLU A 328 0.94 9.99 -4.05
C GLU A 328 1.93 8.93 -3.56
N ASP A 329 1.49 7.96 -2.78
CA ASP A 329 2.34 6.90 -2.22
C ASP A 329 2.97 6.03 -3.33
N GLY A 330 2.13 5.46 -4.22
CA GLY A 330 2.59 4.66 -5.34
C GLY A 330 3.38 5.48 -6.37
N HIS A 331 2.96 6.72 -6.58
CA HIS A 331 3.64 7.66 -7.47
C HIS A 331 5.03 8.05 -6.96
N GLN A 332 5.24 8.13 -5.65
CA GLN A 332 6.54 8.44 -5.04
C GLN A 332 7.62 7.43 -5.40
N PHE A 333 7.27 6.15 -5.58
CA PHE A 333 8.21 5.16 -6.10
C PHE A 333 8.76 5.58 -7.47
N TRP A 334 7.90 6.01 -8.40
CA TRP A 334 8.32 6.39 -9.74
C TRP A 334 9.12 7.69 -9.75
N ARG A 335 8.73 8.67 -8.94
CA ARG A 335 9.50 9.92 -8.76
C ARG A 335 10.93 9.62 -8.30
N SER A 336 11.06 8.82 -7.24
CA SER A 336 12.36 8.41 -6.71
C SER A 336 13.15 7.56 -7.71
N TYR A 337 12.50 6.65 -8.41
CA TYR A 337 13.12 5.81 -9.43
C TYR A 337 13.77 6.65 -10.56
N PHE A 338 13.07 7.68 -11.03
CA PHE A 338 13.62 8.57 -12.06
C PHE A 338 14.62 9.59 -11.49
N ALA A 339 14.39 10.10 -10.28
CA ALA A 339 15.33 11.00 -9.62
C ALA A 339 16.72 10.37 -9.43
N PHE A 340 16.76 9.07 -9.18
CA PHE A 340 17.98 8.30 -8.95
C PHE A 340 18.41 7.45 -10.16
N ASP A 341 18.00 7.79 -11.36
CA ASP A 341 18.38 7.12 -12.62
C ASP A 341 18.20 5.59 -12.58
N GLY A 342 17.15 5.11 -11.93
CA GLY A 342 16.83 3.69 -11.77
C GLY A 342 17.51 3.00 -10.58
N ASN A 343 18.46 3.65 -9.92
CA ASN A 343 19.09 3.12 -8.72
C ASN A 343 18.30 3.47 -7.46
N TYR A 344 17.09 2.95 -7.36
CA TYR A 344 16.19 3.12 -6.22
C TYR A 344 15.59 1.78 -5.81
N ARG A 345 15.55 1.50 -4.51
CA ARG A 345 15.07 0.23 -3.98
C ARG A 345 14.05 0.43 -2.86
N VAL A 346 13.07 -0.46 -2.83
CA VAL A 346 12.11 -0.56 -1.72
C VAL A 346 12.44 -1.81 -0.91
N TYR A 347 12.78 -1.62 0.35
CA TYR A 347 13.08 -2.70 1.28
C TYR A 347 11.83 -3.09 2.05
N PRO A 348 11.46 -4.38 2.08
CA PRO A 348 10.34 -4.84 2.90
C PRO A 348 10.71 -4.80 4.39
N LEU A 349 9.80 -4.31 5.21
CA LEU A 349 9.83 -4.47 6.65
C LEU A 349 8.77 -5.51 7.04
N TYR A 350 9.21 -6.63 7.61
CA TYR A 350 8.31 -7.71 8.00
C TYR A 350 7.65 -7.47 9.37
N VAL A 351 7.55 -6.22 9.77
CA VAL A 351 6.81 -5.77 10.95
C VAL A 351 5.60 -4.98 10.45
N PRO A 352 4.38 -5.27 10.93
CA PRO A 352 3.18 -4.67 10.37
C PRO A 352 2.93 -3.24 10.85
N ILE A 353 2.17 -2.50 10.02
CA ILE A 353 1.37 -1.36 10.44
C ILE A 353 -0.10 -1.75 10.24
N TYR A 354 -0.88 -1.64 11.32
CA TYR A 354 -2.28 -1.98 11.31
C TYR A 354 -3.12 -0.79 10.84
N GLN A 355 -4.15 -1.07 10.05
CA GLN A 355 -5.01 -0.06 9.43
C GLN A 355 -6.47 -0.45 9.59
N ASP A 356 -7.37 0.51 9.38
CA ASP A 356 -8.80 0.27 9.44
C ASP A 356 -9.32 -0.38 8.16
N ALA A 357 -10.25 -1.32 8.30
CA ALA A 357 -11.20 -1.65 7.25
C ALA A 357 -12.17 -0.47 7.10
N VAL A 358 -12.67 -0.23 5.88
CA VAL A 358 -13.61 0.87 5.66
C VAL A 358 -14.89 0.65 6.48
N LEU A 359 -15.20 1.64 7.30
CA LEU A 359 -16.39 1.69 8.12
C LEU A 359 -16.90 3.14 8.19
N THR A 360 -18.21 3.31 7.99
CA THR A 360 -18.91 4.59 8.17
C THR A 360 -20.17 4.38 8.99
N GLU A 361 -20.96 5.43 9.20
CA GLU A 361 -22.16 5.41 10.03
C GLU A 361 -23.25 4.41 9.61
N SER A 362 -23.26 3.99 8.34
CA SER A 362 -24.26 3.04 7.84
C SER A 362 -23.71 2.04 6.84
N TYR A 363 -24.38 0.88 6.71
CA TYR A 363 -23.98 -0.18 5.79
C TYR A 363 -23.84 0.31 4.34
N VAL A 364 -24.85 1.06 3.84
CA VAL A 364 -24.85 1.55 2.45
C VAL A 364 -23.78 2.61 2.23
N LYS A 365 -23.58 3.53 3.19
CA LYS A 365 -22.49 4.52 3.11
C LYS A 365 -21.14 3.82 3.12
N THR A 366 -20.95 2.79 3.93
CA THR A 366 -19.72 1.99 3.98
C THR A 366 -19.42 1.33 2.62
N LEU A 367 -20.42 0.72 1.98
CA LEU A 367 -20.24 0.14 0.64
C LEU A 367 -19.83 1.19 -0.40
N LYS A 368 -20.44 2.38 -0.36
CA LYS A 368 -20.09 3.50 -1.25
C LYS A 368 -18.68 4.04 -0.95
N ALA A 369 -18.34 4.22 0.32
CA ALA A 369 -17.02 4.70 0.73
C ALA A 369 -15.91 3.75 0.27
N GLN A 370 -16.13 2.42 0.38
CA GLN A 370 -15.18 1.42 -0.12
C GLN A 370 -15.00 1.52 -1.64
N PHE A 371 -16.09 1.73 -2.40
CA PHE A 371 -15.99 1.93 -3.85
C PHE A 371 -15.13 3.18 -4.17
N VAL A 372 -15.37 4.28 -3.47
CA VAL A 372 -14.64 5.54 -3.65
C VAL A 372 -13.15 5.38 -3.30
N GLN A 373 -12.83 4.66 -2.22
CA GLN A 373 -11.45 4.39 -1.83
C GLN A 373 -10.71 3.55 -2.90
N LEU A 374 -11.30 2.43 -3.32
CA LEU A 374 -10.69 1.55 -4.32
C LEU A 374 -10.60 2.21 -5.69
N ARG A 375 -11.57 3.05 -6.06
CA ARG A 375 -11.53 3.86 -7.27
C ARG A 375 -10.28 4.75 -7.29
N ARG A 376 -9.92 5.34 -6.15
CA ARG A 376 -8.68 6.12 -6.00
C ARG A 376 -7.45 5.22 -6.16
N TRP A 377 -7.39 4.06 -5.52
CA TRP A 377 -6.25 3.15 -5.64
C TRP A 377 -6.04 2.64 -7.07
N THR A 378 -7.12 2.27 -7.75
CA THR A 378 -7.04 1.81 -9.14
C THR A 378 -6.68 2.93 -10.13
N TRP A 379 -6.78 4.20 -9.71
CA TRP A 379 -6.29 5.35 -10.48
C TRP A 379 -4.77 5.36 -10.67
N GLY A 380 -4.03 4.54 -9.94
CA GLY A 380 -2.60 4.30 -10.17
C GLY A 380 -2.26 3.87 -11.61
N ALA A 381 -3.24 3.46 -12.41
CA ALA A 381 -3.08 3.24 -13.85
C ALA A 381 -2.59 4.50 -14.60
N SER A 382 -2.84 5.71 -14.07
CA SER A 382 -2.33 6.98 -14.62
C SER A 382 -0.80 7.06 -14.62
N ASP A 383 -0.12 6.33 -13.75
CA ASP A 383 1.33 6.28 -13.72
C ASP A 383 1.95 5.65 -14.99
N VAL A 384 1.17 4.91 -15.79
CA VAL A 384 1.65 4.38 -17.07
C VAL A 384 2.11 5.51 -17.99
N ALA A 385 1.31 6.56 -18.12
CA ALA A 385 1.65 7.72 -18.95
C ALA A 385 2.87 8.47 -18.40
N TYR A 386 2.95 8.64 -17.08
CA TYR A 386 4.09 9.26 -16.42
C TYR A 386 5.38 8.46 -16.66
N VAL A 387 5.36 7.16 -16.41
CA VAL A 387 6.53 6.27 -16.57
C VAL A 387 7.03 6.24 -18.02
N VAL A 388 6.11 6.21 -18.98
CA VAL A 388 6.47 6.28 -20.40
C VAL A 388 7.07 7.64 -20.75
N ASN A 389 6.47 8.73 -20.28
CA ASN A 389 6.97 10.08 -20.55
C ASN A 389 8.37 10.31 -19.97
N GLU A 390 8.56 10.04 -18.68
CA GLU A 390 9.85 10.21 -18.02
C GLU A 390 10.90 9.24 -18.56
N GLY A 391 10.50 7.99 -18.82
CA GLY A 391 11.42 6.94 -19.19
C GLY A 391 11.89 6.96 -20.63
N PHE A 392 11.04 7.33 -21.59
CA PHE A 392 11.34 7.21 -23.03
C PHE A 392 11.46 8.55 -23.74
N PHE A 393 10.87 9.62 -23.19
CA PHE A 393 10.82 10.91 -23.89
C PHE A 393 11.56 12.04 -23.16
N LYS A 394 11.97 11.83 -21.92
CA LYS A 394 12.92 12.72 -21.22
C LYS A 394 14.31 12.06 -21.13
N LYS A 395 15.35 12.88 -21.07
CA LYS A 395 16.72 12.39 -20.86
C LYS A 395 16.84 11.79 -19.45
N ASN A 396 17.24 10.55 -19.36
CA ASN A 396 17.54 9.84 -18.12
C ASN A 396 18.59 8.75 -18.37
N LYS A 397 19.22 8.24 -17.30
CA LYS A 397 20.22 7.16 -17.35
C LYS A 397 19.64 5.81 -16.89
N VAL A 398 18.33 5.71 -16.77
CA VAL A 398 17.66 4.49 -16.32
C VAL A 398 17.94 3.32 -17.27
N PRO A 399 18.37 2.15 -16.79
CA PRO A 399 18.60 0.97 -17.62
C PRO A 399 17.31 0.54 -18.34
N ARG A 400 17.36 0.48 -19.67
CA ARG A 400 16.17 0.25 -20.51
C ARG A 400 15.44 -1.06 -20.23
N PHE A 401 16.18 -2.14 -19.97
CA PHE A 401 15.59 -3.43 -19.64
C PHE A 401 14.81 -3.38 -18.32
N ASP A 402 15.37 -2.74 -17.30
CA ASP A 402 14.72 -2.57 -16.00
C ASP A 402 13.45 -1.72 -16.12
N LEU A 403 13.55 -0.59 -16.86
CA LEU A 403 12.40 0.28 -17.14
C LEU A 403 11.25 -0.46 -17.84
N ILE A 404 11.56 -1.18 -18.93
CA ILE A 404 10.56 -1.94 -19.70
C ILE A 404 9.92 -3.02 -18.81
N THR A 405 10.71 -3.73 -18.02
CA THR A 405 10.21 -4.77 -17.11
C THR A 405 9.28 -4.19 -16.04
N LYS A 406 9.64 -3.04 -15.46
CA LYS A 406 8.81 -2.35 -14.48
C LYS A 406 7.55 -1.75 -15.09
N LEU A 407 7.64 -1.16 -16.28
CA LEU A 407 6.49 -0.64 -17.02
C LEU A 407 5.51 -1.77 -17.39
N TRP A 408 6.03 -2.90 -17.87
CA TRP A 408 5.21 -4.07 -18.17
C TRP A 408 4.46 -4.56 -16.94
N ARG A 409 5.14 -4.67 -15.79
CA ARG A 409 4.49 -5.07 -14.53
C ARG A 409 3.43 -4.06 -14.06
N LEU A 410 3.68 -2.77 -14.26
CA LEU A 410 2.70 -1.72 -13.95
C LEU A 410 1.44 -1.90 -14.79
N LEU A 411 1.61 -2.00 -16.11
CA LEU A 411 0.52 -2.11 -17.06
C LEU A 411 -0.25 -3.43 -16.88
N GLU A 412 0.47 -4.56 -16.84
CA GLU A 412 -0.10 -5.89 -16.64
C GLU A 412 -0.85 -5.99 -15.32
N GLY A 413 -0.32 -5.41 -14.23
CA GLY A 413 -0.97 -5.38 -12.94
C GLY A 413 -2.32 -4.67 -12.98
N HIS A 414 -2.40 -3.50 -13.59
CA HIS A 414 -3.65 -2.74 -13.71
C HIS A 414 -4.66 -3.40 -14.66
N VAL A 415 -4.20 -3.96 -15.79
CA VAL A 415 -5.06 -4.69 -16.73
C VAL A 415 -5.61 -5.97 -16.07
N THR A 416 -4.77 -6.75 -15.38
CA THR A 416 -5.21 -7.96 -14.68
C THR A 416 -6.17 -7.63 -13.53
N TRP A 417 -5.95 -6.53 -12.79
CA TRP A 417 -6.88 -6.08 -11.74
C TRP A 417 -8.28 -5.81 -12.30
N ALA A 418 -8.34 -5.15 -13.47
CA ALA A 418 -9.61 -4.84 -14.13
C ALA A 418 -10.31 -6.06 -14.75
N THR A 419 -9.56 -6.99 -15.33
CA THR A 419 -10.12 -8.03 -16.20
C THR A 419 -10.12 -9.42 -15.58
N GLY A 420 -9.17 -9.71 -14.68
CA GLY A 420 -8.92 -11.06 -14.16
C GLY A 420 -10.15 -11.75 -13.57
N PRO A 421 -10.84 -11.15 -12.58
CA PRO A 421 -12.02 -11.78 -11.99
C PRO A 421 -13.14 -12.07 -13.00
N LEU A 422 -13.37 -11.15 -13.94
CA LEU A 422 -14.41 -11.32 -14.96
C LEU A 422 -14.07 -12.46 -15.92
N LEU A 423 -12.82 -12.55 -16.38
CA LEU A 423 -12.39 -13.62 -17.28
C LEU A 423 -12.35 -14.97 -16.56
N ILE A 424 -11.86 -15.00 -15.33
CA ILE A 424 -11.80 -16.25 -14.54
C ILE A 424 -13.20 -16.82 -14.27
N LEU A 425 -14.18 -15.96 -14.01
CA LEU A 425 -15.55 -16.42 -13.66
C LEU A 425 -16.45 -16.61 -14.87
N GLY A 426 -16.26 -15.85 -15.96
CA GLY A 426 -17.22 -15.78 -17.07
C GLY A 426 -16.72 -16.29 -18.42
N ALA A 427 -15.40 -16.17 -18.72
CA ALA A 427 -14.93 -16.43 -20.07
C ALA A 427 -15.13 -17.88 -20.56
N GLY A 428 -15.19 -18.85 -19.65
CA GLY A 428 -15.42 -20.25 -19.98
C GLY A 428 -16.78 -20.56 -20.63
N PHE A 429 -17.77 -19.71 -20.43
CA PHE A 429 -19.13 -19.90 -20.97
C PHE A 429 -19.30 -19.24 -22.35
N ILE A 430 -18.44 -18.31 -22.73
CA ILE A 430 -18.58 -17.52 -23.96
C ILE A 430 -18.52 -18.39 -25.22
N PRO A 431 -17.57 -19.31 -25.41
CA PRO A 431 -17.55 -20.17 -26.60
C PRO A 431 -18.80 -21.03 -26.77
N ALA A 432 -19.36 -21.56 -25.67
CA ALA A 432 -20.59 -22.38 -25.73
C ALA A 432 -21.82 -21.57 -26.13
N PHE A 433 -21.85 -20.27 -25.80
CA PHE A 433 -22.94 -19.39 -26.23
C PHE A 433 -22.95 -19.19 -27.75
N PHE A 434 -21.79 -19.05 -28.39
CA PHE A 434 -21.66 -18.85 -29.84
C PHE A 434 -21.72 -20.17 -30.63
N HIS A 435 -21.22 -21.27 -30.06
CA HIS A 435 -21.13 -22.58 -30.72
C HIS A 435 -21.68 -23.71 -29.84
N PRO A 436 -23.00 -23.76 -29.61
CA PRO A 436 -23.63 -24.73 -28.71
C PRO A 436 -23.50 -26.19 -29.16
N GLN A 437 -23.18 -26.43 -30.45
CA GLN A 437 -22.96 -27.75 -31.01
C GLN A 437 -21.46 -28.18 -30.99
N SER A 438 -20.55 -27.31 -30.58
CA SER A 438 -19.13 -27.63 -30.55
C SER A 438 -18.77 -28.42 -29.30
N PHE A 439 -18.13 -29.57 -29.47
CA PHE A 439 -17.62 -30.37 -28.35
C PHE A 439 -16.64 -29.54 -27.48
N ALA A 440 -15.67 -28.84 -28.10
CA ALA A 440 -14.68 -28.03 -27.39
C ALA A 440 -15.35 -26.90 -26.57
N ALA A 441 -16.42 -26.28 -27.08
CA ALA A 441 -17.14 -25.24 -26.38
C ALA A 441 -17.92 -25.77 -25.17
N ASN A 442 -18.50 -26.96 -25.29
CA ASN A 442 -19.32 -27.56 -24.25
C ASN A 442 -18.49 -28.20 -23.12
N GLU A 443 -17.30 -28.72 -23.42
CA GLU A 443 -16.37 -29.25 -22.41
C GLU A 443 -15.66 -28.14 -21.62
N LEU A 444 -15.50 -26.95 -22.19
CA LEU A 444 -14.73 -25.86 -21.60
C LEU A 444 -15.27 -25.44 -20.21
N PRO A 445 -16.58 -25.22 -19.98
CA PRO A 445 -17.11 -24.89 -18.66
C PRO A 445 -16.79 -25.95 -17.59
N LEU A 446 -16.81 -27.24 -17.96
CA LEU A 446 -16.48 -28.34 -17.06
C LEU A 446 -15.00 -28.29 -16.64
N ILE A 447 -14.10 -28.10 -17.60
CA ILE A 447 -12.65 -27.99 -17.34
C ILE A 447 -12.38 -26.77 -16.47
N VAL A 448 -12.98 -25.62 -16.79
CA VAL A 448 -12.90 -24.38 -16.00
C VAL A 448 -13.36 -24.61 -14.56
N SER A 449 -14.51 -25.25 -14.36
CA SER A 449 -15.06 -25.58 -13.04
C SER A 449 -14.12 -26.48 -12.23
N ARG A 450 -13.47 -27.46 -12.85
CA ARG A 450 -12.47 -28.30 -12.18
C ARG A 450 -11.25 -27.51 -11.72
N ILE A 451 -10.72 -26.61 -12.57
CA ILE A 451 -9.60 -25.74 -12.22
C ILE A 451 -10.01 -24.82 -11.06
N GLN A 452 -11.20 -24.23 -11.10
CA GLN A 452 -11.73 -23.37 -10.03
C GLN A 452 -11.92 -24.15 -8.72
N THR A 453 -12.37 -25.41 -8.79
CA THR A 453 -12.53 -26.27 -7.60
C THR A 453 -11.17 -26.49 -6.90
N VAL A 454 -10.12 -26.75 -7.67
CA VAL A 454 -8.77 -26.87 -7.10
C VAL A 454 -8.30 -25.52 -6.52
N ALA A 455 -8.67 -24.40 -7.14
CA ALA A 455 -8.36 -23.07 -6.61
C ALA A 455 -9.06 -22.77 -5.27
N LEU A 456 -10.17 -23.43 -4.92
CA LEU A 456 -10.81 -23.31 -3.60
C LEU A 456 -9.89 -23.78 -2.46
N VAL A 457 -8.98 -24.72 -2.70
CA VAL A 457 -7.97 -25.12 -1.71
C VAL A 457 -7.07 -23.93 -1.36
N ALA A 458 -6.73 -23.11 -2.36
CA ALA A 458 -6.00 -21.86 -2.13
C ALA A 458 -6.78 -20.86 -1.28
N ALA A 459 -8.11 -20.77 -1.48
CA ALA A 459 -8.97 -19.92 -0.65
C ALA A 459 -9.00 -20.38 0.82
N LEU A 460 -8.95 -21.68 1.10
CA LEU A 460 -8.88 -22.19 2.48
C LEU A 460 -7.60 -21.73 3.19
N ALA A 461 -6.46 -21.69 2.50
CA ALA A 461 -5.23 -21.17 3.07
C ALA A 461 -5.32 -19.65 3.35
N MET A 462 -5.99 -18.90 2.48
CA MET A 462 -6.28 -17.48 2.73
C MET A 462 -7.15 -17.30 3.98
N ILE A 463 -8.21 -18.09 4.13
CA ILE A 463 -9.08 -18.08 5.29
C ILE A 463 -8.29 -18.40 6.56
N PHE A 464 -7.39 -19.37 6.50
CA PHE A 464 -6.51 -19.71 7.61
C PHE A 464 -5.63 -18.53 8.04
N VAL A 465 -4.94 -17.87 7.10
CA VAL A 465 -4.13 -16.68 7.37
C VAL A 465 -5.01 -15.56 7.93
N ALA A 466 -6.19 -15.35 7.35
CA ALA A 466 -7.16 -14.36 7.82
C ALA A 466 -7.52 -14.57 9.30
N ILE A 467 -7.89 -15.79 9.68
CA ILE A 467 -8.24 -16.14 11.07
C ILE A 467 -7.04 -15.93 11.99
N LYS A 468 -5.83 -16.26 11.55
CA LYS A 468 -4.59 -16.13 12.35
C LYS A 468 -4.12 -14.68 12.52
N THR A 469 -4.56 -13.78 11.66
CA THR A 469 -4.26 -12.32 11.74
C THR A 469 -5.34 -11.53 12.46
N LEU A 470 -6.46 -12.16 12.85
CA LEU A 470 -7.53 -11.48 13.59
C LEU A 470 -7.01 -10.98 14.95
N PRO A 471 -7.31 -9.73 15.32
CA PRO A 471 -7.09 -9.23 16.65
C PRO A 471 -8.02 -9.95 17.65
N PRO A 472 -7.73 -9.88 18.96
CA PRO A 472 -8.60 -10.41 19.98
C PRO A 472 -10.05 -9.93 19.79
N LYS A 473 -11.00 -10.85 19.95
CA LYS A 473 -12.42 -10.52 19.80
C LYS A 473 -12.87 -9.60 20.94
N PRO A 474 -13.41 -8.42 20.65
CA PRO A 474 -13.96 -7.53 21.68
C PRO A 474 -15.09 -8.21 22.47
N ALA A 475 -15.16 -7.93 23.79
CA ALA A 475 -16.13 -8.56 24.69
C ALA A 475 -17.61 -8.32 24.30
N ARG A 476 -17.87 -7.20 23.60
CA ARG A 476 -19.21 -6.87 23.07
C ARG A 476 -19.74 -7.84 22.02
N TYR A 477 -18.87 -8.70 21.43
CA TYR A 477 -19.29 -9.68 20.42
C TYR A 477 -19.48 -11.08 21.01
N LYS A 478 -20.64 -11.70 20.75
CA LYS A 478 -20.98 -13.06 21.15
C LYS A 478 -20.18 -14.12 20.37
N HIS A 479 -20.15 -15.35 20.87
CA HIS A 479 -19.37 -16.45 20.26
C HIS A 479 -19.76 -16.74 18.79
N HIS A 480 -21.03 -16.62 18.44
CA HIS A 480 -21.49 -16.88 17.06
C HIS A 480 -20.89 -15.90 16.01
N HIS A 481 -20.42 -14.72 16.41
CA HIS A 481 -19.72 -13.82 15.49
C HIS A 481 -18.47 -14.45 14.90
N SER A 482 -17.80 -15.34 15.61
CA SER A 482 -16.64 -16.07 15.07
C SER A 482 -17.02 -16.99 13.90
N LEU A 483 -18.24 -17.56 13.90
CA LEU A 483 -18.74 -18.34 12.77
C LEU A 483 -18.98 -17.45 11.53
N PHE A 484 -19.50 -16.24 11.74
CA PHE A 484 -19.69 -15.31 10.61
C PHE A 484 -18.37 -14.87 9.98
N MET A 485 -17.26 -14.85 10.73
CA MET A 485 -15.93 -14.59 10.18
C MET A 485 -15.45 -15.68 9.21
N ILE A 486 -16.03 -16.87 9.27
CA ILE A 486 -15.77 -17.95 8.32
C ILE A 486 -16.78 -17.89 7.16
N LEU A 487 -18.07 -17.76 7.47
CA LEU A 487 -19.15 -17.78 6.45
C LEU A 487 -19.09 -16.57 5.50
N GLN A 488 -18.52 -15.45 5.93
CA GLN A 488 -18.40 -14.24 5.09
C GLN A 488 -17.63 -14.47 3.77
N TRP A 489 -16.82 -15.51 3.66
CA TRP A 489 -16.07 -15.80 2.44
C TRP A 489 -16.93 -16.17 1.23
N VAL A 490 -18.22 -16.43 1.44
CA VAL A 490 -19.21 -16.54 0.36
C VAL A 490 -19.31 -15.24 -0.46
N TYR A 491 -18.96 -14.09 0.13
CA TYR A 491 -18.92 -12.80 -0.58
C TYR A 491 -17.69 -12.63 -1.48
N LEU A 492 -16.68 -13.52 -1.40
CA LEU A 492 -15.43 -13.38 -2.15
C LEU A 492 -15.65 -13.16 -3.67
N PRO A 493 -16.46 -13.96 -4.40
CA PRO A 493 -16.69 -13.72 -5.82
C PRO A 493 -17.33 -12.36 -6.09
N ILE A 494 -18.33 -11.99 -5.28
CA ILE A 494 -19.05 -10.72 -5.42
C ILE A 494 -18.12 -9.53 -5.17
N THR A 495 -17.37 -9.56 -4.06
CA THR A 495 -16.45 -8.48 -3.73
C THR A 495 -15.34 -8.35 -4.77
N THR A 496 -14.85 -9.46 -5.30
CA THR A 496 -13.80 -9.48 -6.31
C THR A 496 -14.30 -8.89 -7.64
N ILE A 497 -15.53 -9.16 -8.05
CA ILE A 497 -16.10 -8.55 -9.25
C ILE A 497 -16.39 -7.06 -9.03
N VAL A 498 -17.17 -6.75 -7.98
CA VAL A 498 -17.71 -5.40 -7.78
C VAL A 498 -16.61 -4.40 -7.38
N TYR A 499 -15.76 -4.79 -6.43
CA TYR A 499 -14.78 -3.87 -5.84
C TYR A 499 -13.37 -3.97 -6.46
N ASN A 500 -13.05 -5.04 -7.17
CA ASN A 500 -11.79 -5.08 -7.92
C ASN A 500 -12.03 -4.76 -9.40
N SER A 501 -12.73 -5.63 -10.16
CA SER A 501 -12.85 -5.46 -11.60
C SER A 501 -13.65 -4.22 -12.00
N PHE A 502 -14.87 -4.04 -11.50
CA PHE A 502 -15.70 -2.91 -11.92
C PHE A 502 -15.12 -1.57 -11.48
N VAL A 503 -14.53 -1.49 -10.29
CA VAL A 503 -13.87 -0.26 -9.84
C VAL A 503 -12.65 0.07 -10.70
N ALA A 504 -11.82 -0.93 -11.03
CA ALA A 504 -10.66 -0.74 -11.88
C ALA A 504 -11.04 -0.35 -13.32
N LEU A 505 -12.03 -1.04 -13.90
CA LEU A 505 -12.57 -0.68 -15.22
C LEU A 505 -13.15 0.74 -15.22
N TYR A 506 -13.90 1.10 -14.18
CA TYR A 506 -14.47 2.45 -14.04
C TYR A 506 -13.37 3.52 -14.03
N SER A 507 -12.32 3.34 -13.23
CA SER A 507 -11.21 4.29 -13.15
C SER A 507 -10.44 4.39 -14.46
N GLN A 508 -10.12 3.25 -15.09
CA GLN A 508 -9.41 3.20 -16.36
C GLN A 508 -10.23 3.78 -17.50
N THR A 509 -11.56 3.53 -17.53
CA THR A 509 -12.46 4.11 -18.52
C THR A 509 -12.54 5.63 -18.35
N ARG A 510 -12.64 6.13 -17.11
CA ARG A 510 -12.58 7.59 -16.87
C ARG A 510 -11.28 8.20 -17.36
N LEU A 511 -10.15 7.54 -17.05
CA LEU A 511 -8.83 7.99 -17.52
C LEU A 511 -8.75 8.00 -19.05
N MET A 512 -9.30 6.98 -19.71
CA MET A 512 -9.37 6.86 -21.16
C MET A 512 -10.14 8.01 -21.80
N PHE A 513 -11.24 8.46 -21.19
CA PHE A 513 -12.03 9.59 -21.67
C PHE A 513 -11.57 10.96 -21.14
N GLY A 514 -10.53 11.01 -20.29
CA GLY A 514 -10.06 12.26 -19.69
C GLY A 514 -10.97 12.81 -18.60
N TRP A 515 -11.79 11.95 -17.97
CA TRP A 515 -12.65 12.33 -16.85
C TRP A 515 -11.90 12.12 -15.54
N TYR A 516 -11.04 13.07 -15.21
CA TYR A 516 -10.13 12.95 -14.07
C TYR A 516 -10.87 12.86 -12.74
N LEU A 517 -10.26 12.13 -11.79
CA LEU A 517 -10.81 11.97 -10.45
C LEU A 517 -10.30 13.08 -9.54
N SER A 518 -11.21 13.66 -8.77
CA SER A 518 -10.86 14.45 -7.60
C SER A 518 -10.58 13.55 -6.38
N PHE A 519 -9.74 14.03 -5.50
CA PHE A 519 -9.48 13.36 -4.22
C PHE A 519 -10.71 13.47 -3.32
N VAL A 520 -11.14 12.33 -2.79
CA VAL A 520 -12.21 12.27 -1.78
C VAL A 520 -11.62 11.53 -0.57
N VAL A 521 -11.68 12.17 0.59
CA VAL A 521 -11.27 11.55 1.86
C VAL A 521 -12.23 10.41 2.17
N THR A 522 -11.69 9.26 2.55
CA THR A 522 -12.51 8.14 3.04
C THR A 522 -12.90 8.46 4.49
N GLU A 523 -14.19 8.59 4.75
CA GLU A 523 -14.70 8.73 6.11
C GLU A 523 -14.30 7.53 6.97
N LYS A 524 -13.91 7.80 8.21
CA LYS A 524 -13.51 6.80 9.20
C LYS A 524 -14.42 6.93 10.40
N ALA A 525 -15.01 5.82 10.82
CA ALA A 525 -15.87 5.77 11.98
C ALA A 525 -15.31 4.83 13.04
N VAL A 526 -15.41 5.23 14.28
CA VAL A 526 -15.04 4.42 15.44
C VAL A 526 -16.32 3.96 16.14
N VAL A 527 -16.40 2.67 16.46
CA VAL A 527 -17.51 2.09 17.23
C VAL A 527 -17.10 2.01 18.70
N THR A 528 -17.82 2.73 19.55
CA THR A 528 -17.62 2.74 20.99
C THR A 528 -18.01 1.40 21.63
N GLN A 529 -17.70 1.22 22.92
CA GLN A 529 -18.10 0.03 23.67
C GLN A 529 -19.63 -0.17 23.70
N ASP A 530 -20.39 0.92 23.72
CA ASP A 530 -21.85 0.95 23.71
C ASP A 530 -22.47 0.82 22.31
N LYS A 531 -21.65 0.54 21.28
CA LYS A 531 -22.01 0.45 19.87
C LYS A 531 -22.46 1.78 19.23
N GLU A 532 -22.12 2.90 19.81
CA GLU A 532 -22.27 4.19 19.15
C GLU A 532 -21.18 4.36 18.07
N VAL A 533 -21.57 4.90 16.94
CA VAL A 533 -20.67 5.17 15.81
C VAL A 533 -20.25 6.64 15.90
N ILE A 534 -18.97 6.90 16.13
CA ILE A 534 -18.36 8.23 16.10
C ILE A 534 -17.69 8.40 14.73
N ILE A 535 -18.02 9.50 14.04
CA ILE A 535 -17.51 9.83 12.69
C ILE A 535 -16.45 10.92 12.80
#